data_2fcae2721f92f0b368a0e700e972a55b
#
_entry.id   2fcae2721f92f0b368a0e700e972a55b
#
_cell.length_a   1.000
_cell.length_b   1.000
_cell.length_c   1.000
_cell.angle_alpha   90.00
_cell.angle_beta   90.00
_cell.angle_gamma   90.00
#
_symmetry.space_group_name_H-M   'P 1'
#
loop_
_entity.id
_entity.type
_entity.pdbx_description
1 polymer ?
#
loop_
_entity_poly.entity_id
_entity_poly.type
_entity_poly.pdbx_seq_one_letter_code
_entity_poly.pdbx_strand_id
1 'polypeptide(L)'
;MSIALGMTTPIADRTRLWLSLAVFTAIVCAVVGAKVLPTKMDAISEFPLPLCAADASSGSSGNKVELISSHALPDIPGKRVTIVRVTYGPGGFTPPHRHAGTVTAYITKGQIRSQLKGGPLEIFEVGQSFFEPPGAIHLVSANASNTEWAELIAVFVADEGAQLTTLLEP
;
A
#
# COMPACT_ATOMS: atom_id res chain seq x y z
N MET A 1 45.59 44.39 -20.79
CA MET A 1 44.93 45.45 -20.01
C MET A 1 43.59 44.90 -19.58
N SER A 2 43.56 44.19 -18.45
CA SER A 2 42.35 43.51 -17.93
C SER A 2 41.92 44.24 -16.67
N ILE A 3 40.68 44.71 -16.69
CA ILE A 3 40.05 45.37 -15.53
C ILE A 3 39.14 44.32 -14.88
N ALA A 4 39.49 43.88 -13.66
CA ALA A 4 38.68 43.05 -12.79
C ALA A 4 37.73 43.93 -11.97
N LEU A 5 36.42 43.78 -12.18
CA LEU A 5 35.39 44.46 -11.39
C LEU A 5 35.03 43.53 -10.21
N GLY A 6 35.47 43.91 -9.02
CA GLY A 6 35.08 43.21 -7.77
C GLY A 6 33.68 43.65 -7.35
N MET A 7 32.72 42.72 -7.30
CA MET A 7 31.43 42.89 -6.66
C MET A 7 31.49 42.40 -5.22
N THR A 8 31.50 43.36 -4.27
CA THR A 8 31.31 43.07 -2.86
C THR A 8 29.82 43.02 -2.55
N THR A 9 29.30 41.87 -2.15
CA THR A 9 27.94 41.75 -1.62
C THR A 9 27.93 42.14 -0.15
N PRO A 10 26.95 42.95 0.32
CA PRO A 10 26.85 43.29 1.74
C PRO A 10 26.34 42.10 2.54
N ILE A 11 27.04 41.76 3.61
CA ILE A 11 26.63 40.78 4.61
C ILE A 11 25.44 41.38 5.37
N ALA A 12 24.24 40.85 5.12
CA ALA A 12 23.05 41.20 5.88
C ALA A 12 23.19 40.72 7.32
N ASP A 13 23.10 41.65 8.24
CA ASP A 13 23.17 41.45 9.69
C ASP A 13 22.02 40.52 10.18
N ARG A 14 22.35 39.26 10.46
CA ARG A 14 21.41 38.23 10.94
C ARG A 14 21.02 38.39 12.42
N THR A 15 21.59 39.34 13.12
CA THR A 15 21.38 39.51 14.58
C THR A 15 20.10 40.27 14.96
N ARG A 16 19.47 40.96 14.03
CA ARG A 16 18.23 41.72 14.32
C ARG A 16 16.94 40.92 14.17
N LEU A 17 17.01 39.70 13.61
CA LEU A 17 15.80 38.88 13.36
C LEU A 17 15.38 38.01 14.56
N TRP A 18 16.28 37.84 15.55
CA TRP A 18 15.99 36.99 16.70
C TRP A 18 15.34 37.70 17.89
N LEU A 19 15.40 39.01 17.94
CA LEU A 19 14.83 39.80 19.04
C LEU A 19 13.32 40.09 18.85
N SER A 20 12.78 39.98 17.65
CA SER A 20 11.36 40.18 17.38
C SER A 20 10.49 38.96 17.58
N LEU A 21 11.06 37.75 17.65
CA LEU A 21 10.32 36.50 17.85
C LEU A 21 10.09 36.12 19.31
N ALA A 22 10.86 36.71 20.23
CA ALA A 22 10.78 36.40 21.65
C ALA A 22 9.67 37.16 22.41
N VAL A 23 9.11 38.22 21.84
CA VAL A 23 8.07 39.02 22.49
C VAL A 23 6.66 38.56 22.12
N PHE A 24 6.50 37.78 21.02
CA PHE A 24 5.17 37.31 20.59
C PHE A 24 4.74 35.99 21.25
N THR A 25 5.64 35.25 21.90
CA THR A 25 5.33 33.97 22.55
C THR A 25 4.83 34.11 23.99
N ALA A 26 4.94 35.31 24.61
CA ALA A 26 4.54 35.50 26.02
C ALA A 26 3.09 35.99 26.21
N ILE A 27 2.38 36.38 25.17
CA ILE A 27 1.01 36.94 25.27
C ILE A 27 -0.09 35.95 24.90
N VAL A 28 0.23 34.78 24.30
CA VAL A 28 -0.77 33.79 23.86
C VAL A 28 -1.09 32.75 24.94
N CYS A 29 -0.34 32.68 26.04
CA CYS A 29 -0.59 31.66 27.09
C CYS A 29 -1.60 32.07 28.18
N ALA A 30 -2.23 33.24 28.12
CA ALA A 30 -3.05 33.72 29.23
C ALA A 30 -4.58 33.73 28.99
N VAL A 31 -5.11 33.34 27.85
CA VAL A 31 -6.56 33.47 27.55
C VAL A 31 -7.26 32.23 27.01
N VAL A 32 -6.74 31.04 27.13
CA VAL A 32 -7.52 29.81 26.77
C VAL A 32 -7.51 28.82 27.93
N GLY A 33 -8.10 29.24 29.06
CA GLY A 33 -8.64 28.34 30.06
C GLY A 33 -10.05 27.84 29.66
N ALA A 34 -10.27 27.45 28.43
CA ALA A 34 -11.49 26.80 28.02
C ALA A 34 -11.35 25.30 28.33
N LYS A 35 -12.20 24.85 29.26
CA LYS A 35 -12.41 23.43 29.57
C LYS A 35 -12.64 22.66 28.26
N VAL A 36 -11.63 21.96 27.76
CA VAL A 36 -11.82 20.91 26.79
C VAL A 36 -12.48 19.77 27.54
N LEU A 37 -13.80 19.66 27.43
CA LEU A 37 -14.50 18.43 27.74
C LEU A 37 -13.85 17.31 26.89
N PRO A 38 -13.59 16.14 27.49
CA PRO A 38 -13.18 15.00 26.70
C PRO A 38 -14.34 14.67 25.76
N THR A 39 -14.21 15.04 24.50
CA THR A 39 -15.01 14.45 23.45
C THR A 39 -14.77 12.94 23.57
N LYS A 40 -15.85 12.19 23.83
CA LYS A 40 -15.86 10.75 23.68
C LYS A 40 -15.11 10.46 22.37
N MET A 41 -14.02 9.70 22.49
CA MET A 41 -13.47 8.98 21.36
C MET A 41 -14.63 8.07 20.93
N ASP A 42 -15.32 8.50 19.86
CA ASP A 42 -16.22 7.62 19.17
C ASP A 42 -15.36 6.42 18.78
N ALA A 43 -15.76 5.26 19.32
CA ALA A 43 -15.17 4.00 18.97
C ALA A 43 -15.09 3.98 17.45
N ILE A 44 -13.88 3.86 16.95
CA ILE A 44 -13.65 3.58 15.53
C ILE A 44 -14.46 2.31 15.30
N SER A 45 -15.61 2.49 14.66
CA SER A 45 -16.39 1.39 14.17
C SER A 45 -15.44 0.61 13.27
N GLU A 46 -14.91 -0.50 13.81
CA GLU A 46 -14.28 -1.51 13.01
C GLU A 46 -15.37 -2.01 12.05
N PHE A 47 -15.49 -1.34 10.90
CA PHE A 47 -16.15 -1.96 9.79
C PHE A 47 -15.32 -3.21 9.49
N PRO A 48 -15.86 -4.41 9.67
CA PRO A 48 -15.22 -5.59 9.15
C PRO A 48 -15.15 -5.35 7.65
N LEU A 49 -13.94 -5.05 7.15
CA LEU A 49 -13.70 -5.14 5.72
C LEU A 49 -14.22 -6.53 5.33
N PRO A 50 -15.08 -6.65 4.32
CA PRO A 50 -15.34 -7.94 3.74
C PRO A 50 -14.04 -8.37 3.03
N LEU A 51 -13.01 -8.73 3.81
CA LEU A 51 -12.09 -9.73 3.37
C LEU A 51 -13.04 -10.92 3.16
N CYS A 52 -13.45 -11.16 1.94
CA CYS A 52 -13.87 -12.50 1.63
C CYS A 52 -12.66 -13.35 2.01
N ALA A 53 -12.67 -13.84 3.25
CA ALA A 53 -12.15 -15.14 3.50
C ALA A 53 -12.99 -16.04 2.58
N ALA A 54 -12.68 -15.99 1.28
CA ALA A 54 -12.90 -17.13 0.46
C ALA A 54 -12.13 -18.19 1.22
N ASP A 55 -12.85 -19.01 2.00
CA ASP A 55 -12.42 -20.36 2.25
C ASP A 55 -12.14 -20.95 0.87
N ALA A 56 -10.96 -20.62 0.35
CA ALA A 56 -10.39 -21.25 -0.81
C ALA A 56 -9.95 -22.66 -0.40
N SER A 57 -10.91 -23.43 0.14
CA SER A 57 -10.74 -24.82 0.52
C SER A 57 -10.81 -25.76 -0.68
N SER A 58 -10.51 -25.26 -1.89
CA SER A 58 -10.42 -26.10 -3.10
C SER A 58 -9.12 -25.86 -3.84
N GLY A 59 -7.99 -26.10 -3.19
CA GLY A 59 -6.71 -26.05 -3.88
C GLY A 59 -5.58 -26.13 -2.86
N SER A 60 -4.98 -27.31 -2.69
CA SER A 60 -3.86 -27.66 -1.83
C SER A 60 -3.87 -27.10 -0.40
N SER A 61 -3.66 -27.98 0.58
CA SER A 61 -3.46 -27.64 1.99
C SER A 61 -2.28 -26.66 2.13
N GLY A 62 -2.53 -25.42 2.53
CA GLY A 62 -1.48 -24.46 2.86
C GLY A 62 -1.55 -23.08 2.21
N ASN A 63 -2.54 -22.79 1.38
CA ASN A 63 -2.71 -21.44 0.85
C ASN A 63 -3.23 -20.50 1.94
N LYS A 64 -2.66 -19.30 2.06
CA LYS A 64 -3.05 -18.31 3.07
C LYS A 64 -2.96 -16.91 2.50
N VAL A 65 -3.94 -16.07 2.85
CA VAL A 65 -3.91 -14.63 2.59
C VAL A 65 -4.01 -13.90 3.93
N GLU A 66 -3.06 -13.01 4.21
CA GLU A 66 -2.98 -12.25 5.45
C GLU A 66 -2.96 -10.76 5.16
N LEU A 67 -3.85 -10.01 5.79
CA LEU A 67 -3.80 -8.55 5.74
C LEU A 67 -2.56 -8.06 6.52
N ILE A 68 -1.71 -7.27 5.87
CA ILE A 68 -0.58 -6.60 6.52
C ILE A 68 -1.01 -5.19 6.97
N SER A 69 -1.57 -4.41 6.05
CA SER A 69 -2.04 -3.05 6.35
C SER A 69 -3.06 -2.57 5.34
N SER A 70 -3.86 -1.56 5.72
CA SER A 70 -4.81 -0.92 4.83
C SER A 70 -5.00 0.54 5.25
N HIS A 71 -4.79 1.48 4.32
CA HIS A 71 -4.85 2.92 4.58
C HIS A 71 -5.61 3.63 3.47
N ALA A 72 -6.51 4.56 3.85
CA ALA A 72 -7.07 5.51 2.90
C ALA A 72 -5.94 6.38 2.32
N LEU A 73 -6.08 6.83 1.07
CA LEU A 73 -5.13 7.71 0.40
C LEU A 73 -5.66 9.16 0.50
N PRO A 74 -5.09 10.01 1.39
CA PRO A 74 -5.61 11.36 1.62
C PRO A 74 -5.55 12.28 0.40
N ASP A 75 -4.58 12.04 -0.48
CA ASP A 75 -4.33 12.75 -1.74
C ASP A 75 -5.19 12.24 -2.90
N ILE A 76 -5.84 11.10 -2.75
CA ILE A 76 -6.74 10.48 -3.74
C ILE A 76 -8.04 10.06 -3.03
N PRO A 77 -8.97 11.00 -2.79
CA PRO A 77 -10.21 10.70 -2.07
C PRO A 77 -10.98 9.51 -2.64
N GLY A 78 -11.49 8.65 -1.77
CA GLY A 78 -12.24 7.44 -2.14
C GLY A 78 -11.35 6.26 -2.55
N LYS A 79 -10.02 6.40 -2.50
CA LYS A 79 -9.07 5.30 -2.76
C LYS A 79 -8.38 4.84 -1.49
N ARG A 80 -8.01 3.58 -1.50
CA ARG A 80 -7.31 2.90 -0.41
C ARG A 80 -6.17 2.06 -0.94
N VAL A 81 -5.03 2.10 -0.26
CA VAL A 81 -3.96 1.12 -0.45
C VAL A 81 -4.16 -0.02 0.57
N THR A 82 -4.12 -1.25 0.10
CA THR A 82 -4.20 -2.45 0.95
C THR A 82 -3.04 -3.38 0.59
N ILE A 83 -2.32 -3.84 1.60
CA ILE A 83 -1.17 -4.72 1.46
C ILE A 83 -1.52 -6.05 2.10
N VAL A 84 -1.38 -7.12 1.34
CA VAL A 84 -1.58 -8.50 1.83
C VAL A 84 -0.35 -9.35 1.54
N ARG A 85 -0.14 -10.34 2.39
CA ARG A 85 0.77 -11.46 2.13
C ARG A 85 -0.04 -12.63 1.58
N VAL A 86 0.40 -13.19 0.47
CA VAL A 86 -0.16 -14.41 -0.11
C VAL A 86 0.90 -15.49 -0.02
N THR A 87 0.58 -16.60 0.64
CA THR A 87 1.45 -17.76 0.78
C THR A 87 0.80 -18.93 0.05
N TYR A 88 1.57 -19.60 -0.79
CA TYR A 88 1.17 -20.82 -1.47
C TYR A 88 2.00 -22.00 -0.96
N GLY A 89 1.33 -23.05 -0.53
CA GLY A 89 1.97 -24.34 -0.33
C GLY A 89 2.47 -24.95 -1.64
N PRO A 90 3.17 -26.10 -1.58
CA PRO A 90 3.60 -26.84 -2.77
C PRO A 90 2.41 -27.13 -3.69
N GLY A 91 2.54 -26.76 -4.99
CA GLY A 91 1.47 -26.88 -5.98
C GLY A 91 0.24 -25.98 -5.74
N GLY A 92 0.31 -25.07 -4.77
CA GLY A 92 -0.78 -24.16 -4.42
C GLY A 92 -1.07 -23.14 -5.51
N PHE A 93 -2.33 -22.71 -5.61
CA PHE A 93 -2.77 -21.74 -6.61
C PHE A 93 -4.03 -21.00 -6.15
N THR A 94 -4.30 -19.86 -6.74
CA THR A 94 -5.58 -19.16 -6.69
C THR A 94 -6.32 -19.45 -8.02
N PRO A 95 -7.60 -19.84 -7.98
CA PRO A 95 -8.41 -19.99 -9.19
C PRO A 95 -8.44 -18.70 -10.02
N PRO A 96 -8.82 -18.77 -11.32
CA PRO A 96 -8.98 -17.58 -12.15
C PRO A 96 -9.83 -16.52 -11.47
N HIS A 97 -9.33 -15.27 -11.47
CA HIS A 97 -9.94 -14.18 -10.75
C HIS A 97 -9.62 -12.82 -11.39
N ARG A 98 -10.23 -11.77 -10.84
CA ARG A 98 -9.92 -10.38 -11.18
C ARG A 98 -9.88 -9.53 -9.92
N HIS A 99 -9.20 -8.39 -10.02
CA HIS A 99 -9.12 -7.41 -8.95
C HIS A 99 -9.89 -6.13 -9.29
N ALA A 100 -10.53 -5.51 -8.28
CA ALA A 100 -11.29 -4.27 -8.45
C ALA A 100 -10.41 -3.06 -8.80
N GLY A 101 -9.16 -3.07 -8.34
CA GLY A 101 -8.17 -2.02 -8.56
C GLY A 101 -6.90 -2.54 -9.22
N THR A 102 -5.85 -1.72 -9.20
CA THR A 102 -4.51 -2.15 -9.61
C THR A 102 -3.87 -3.03 -8.53
N VAL A 103 -3.05 -3.98 -8.96
CA VAL A 103 -2.21 -4.77 -8.07
C VAL A 103 -0.76 -4.72 -8.53
N THR A 104 0.15 -4.53 -7.59
CA THR A 104 1.57 -4.83 -7.78
C THR A 104 1.93 -5.96 -6.84
N ALA A 105 2.38 -7.09 -7.39
CA ALA A 105 2.84 -8.23 -6.62
C ALA A 105 4.38 -8.27 -6.61
N TYR A 106 4.97 -8.49 -5.43
CA TYR A 106 6.42 -8.61 -5.23
C TYR A 106 6.72 -9.95 -4.57
N ILE A 107 7.61 -10.73 -5.17
CA ILE A 107 7.92 -12.09 -4.73
C ILE A 107 8.95 -12.03 -3.60
N THR A 108 8.60 -12.63 -2.44
CA THR A 108 9.44 -12.66 -1.23
C THR A 108 10.03 -14.04 -0.96
N LYS A 109 9.42 -15.11 -1.52
CA LYS A 109 9.91 -16.48 -1.36
C LYS A 109 9.51 -17.36 -2.55
N GLY A 110 10.39 -18.27 -2.94
CA GLY A 110 10.13 -19.27 -3.99
C GLY A 110 9.93 -18.63 -5.37
N GLN A 111 9.06 -19.23 -6.17
CA GLN A 111 8.75 -18.80 -7.53
C GLN A 111 7.24 -18.81 -7.76
N ILE A 112 6.72 -17.79 -8.41
CA ILE A 112 5.29 -17.67 -8.75
C ILE A 112 5.12 -17.74 -10.27
N ARG A 113 4.23 -18.61 -10.73
CA ARG A 113 3.71 -18.59 -12.10
C ARG A 113 2.53 -17.63 -12.17
N SER A 114 2.58 -16.72 -13.10
CA SER A 114 1.52 -15.73 -13.32
C SER A 114 1.18 -15.62 -14.79
N GLN A 115 -0.12 -15.49 -15.10
CA GLN A 115 -0.61 -15.21 -16.44
C GLN A 115 -1.86 -14.35 -16.39
N LEU A 116 -1.82 -13.20 -17.00
CA LEU A 116 -3.01 -12.41 -17.31
C LEU A 116 -3.63 -12.88 -18.63
N LYS A 117 -4.95 -12.76 -18.78
CA LYS A 117 -5.66 -13.09 -20.02
C LYS A 117 -5.11 -12.27 -21.18
N GLY A 118 -4.66 -12.98 -22.23
CA GLY A 118 -4.06 -12.38 -23.41
C GLY A 118 -2.55 -12.14 -23.33
N GLY A 119 -1.95 -12.39 -22.17
CA GLY A 119 -0.50 -12.32 -21.95
C GLY A 119 0.18 -13.70 -21.91
N PRO A 120 1.51 -13.72 -21.88
CA PRO A 120 2.28 -14.94 -21.72
C PRO A 120 2.16 -15.49 -20.29
N LEU A 121 2.42 -16.81 -20.15
CA LEU A 121 2.70 -17.41 -18.85
C LEU A 121 4.15 -17.06 -18.46
N GLU A 122 4.33 -16.44 -17.31
CA GLU A 122 5.64 -16.03 -16.80
C GLU A 122 5.91 -16.63 -15.43
N ILE A 123 7.20 -16.77 -15.10
CA ILE A 123 7.65 -17.19 -13.78
C ILE A 123 8.44 -16.02 -13.18
N PHE A 124 8.02 -15.62 -11.98
CA PHE A 124 8.66 -14.54 -11.22
C PHE A 124 9.39 -15.12 -10.02
N GLU A 125 10.63 -14.70 -9.84
CA GLU A 125 11.54 -15.12 -8.77
C GLU A 125 11.58 -14.08 -7.64
N VAL A 126 12.18 -14.46 -6.51
CA VAL A 126 12.40 -13.54 -5.38
C VAL A 126 13.10 -12.26 -5.85
N GLY A 127 12.55 -11.12 -5.45
CA GLY A 127 13.02 -9.78 -5.84
C GLY A 127 12.39 -9.24 -7.12
N GLN A 128 11.63 -10.05 -7.86
CA GLN A 128 10.88 -9.62 -9.03
C GLN A 128 9.45 -9.21 -8.66
N SER A 129 8.81 -8.48 -9.56
CA SER A 129 7.42 -8.04 -9.41
C SER A 129 6.68 -8.09 -10.73
N PHE A 130 5.35 -8.21 -10.64
CA PHE A 130 4.45 -8.04 -11.78
C PHE A 130 3.30 -7.10 -11.44
N PHE A 131 2.64 -6.60 -12.48
CA PHE A 131 1.56 -5.61 -12.36
C PHE A 131 0.28 -6.15 -13.00
N GLU A 132 -0.84 -5.93 -12.33
CA GLU A 132 -2.17 -6.27 -12.78
C GLU A 132 -3.02 -5.00 -12.92
N PRO A 133 -3.41 -4.63 -14.14
CA PRO A 133 -4.33 -3.51 -14.36
C PRO A 133 -5.71 -3.77 -13.73
N PRO A 134 -6.48 -2.73 -13.41
CA PRO A 134 -7.83 -2.88 -12.87
C PRO A 134 -8.71 -3.76 -13.75
N GLY A 135 -9.37 -4.76 -13.16
CA GLY A 135 -10.28 -5.66 -13.85
C GLY A 135 -9.63 -6.67 -14.80
N ALA A 136 -8.30 -6.68 -14.93
CA ALA A 136 -7.60 -7.72 -15.69
C ALA A 136 -7.94 -9.10 -15.12
N ILE A 137 -8.12 -10.07 -16.01
CA ILE A 137 -8.35 -11.47 -15.60
C ILE A 137 -6.99 -12.14 -15.37
N HIS A 138 -6.74 -12.53 -14.12
CA HIS A 138 -5.59 -13.33 -13.72
C HIS A 138 -5.95 -14.80 -13.90
N LEU A 139 -5.47 -15.40 -15.00
CA LEU A 139 -5.78 -16.79 -15.35
C LEU A 139 -4.97 -17.79 -14.53
N VAL A 140 -3.70 -17.46 -14.26
CA VAL A 140 -2.79 -18.30 -13.50
C VAL A 140 -2.13 -17.47 -12.41
N SER A 141 -2.33 -17.87 -11.16
CA SER A 141 -1.63 -17.36 -9.98
C SER A 141 -1.27 -18.58 -9.12
N ALA A 142 -0.04 -19.07 -9.23
CA ALA A 142 0.32 -20.35 -8.66
C ALA A 142 1.79 -20.41 -8.21
N ASN A 143 2.03 -21.23 -7.20
CA ASN A 143 3.39 -21.68 -6.89
C ASN A 143 3.98 -22.47 -8.08
N ALA A 144 5.19 -22.14 -8.50
CA ALA A 144 5.87 -22.86 -9.56
C ALA A 144 6.43 -24.22 -9.10
N SER A 145 6.57 -24.43 -7.78
CA SER A 145 7.11 -25.64 -7.17
C SER A 145 6.02 -26.53 -6.59
N ASN A 146 6.20 -27.84 -6.72
CA ASN A 146 5.37 -28.86 -6.07
C ASN A 146 5.97 -29.36 -4.75
N THR A 147 7.12 -28.83 -4.33
CA THR A 147 7.84 -29.27 -3.12
C THR A 147 8.14 -28.13 -2.17
N GLU A 148 8.32 -26.91 -2.68
CA GLU A 148 8.72 -25.75 -1.91
C GLU A 148 7.56 -24.75 -1.77
N TRP A 149 7.59 -23.96 -0.70
CA TRP A 149 6.65 -22.86 -0.47
C TRP A 149 7.01 -21.63 -1.29
N ALA A 150 5.99 -20.90 -1.74
CA ALA A 150 6.16 -19.60 -2.37
C ALA A 150 5.35 -18.52 -1.64
N GLU A 151 5.83 -17.27 -1.68
CA GLU A 151 5.19 -16.13 -1.04
C GLU A 151 5.35 -14.89 -1.90
N LEU A 152 4.32 -14.07 -1.93
CA LEU A 152 4.34 -12.73 -2.49
C LEU A 152 3.65 -11.73 -1.56
N ILE A 153 4.04 -10.46 -1.71
CA ILE A 153 3.31 -9.32 -1.15
C ILE A 153 2.53 -8.67 -2.29
N ALA A 154 1.22 -8.59 -2.16
CA ALA A 154 0.35 -7.91 -3.11
C ALA A 154 -0.09 -6.55 -2.55
N VAL A 155 0.16 -5.49 -3.30
CA VAL A 155 -0.22 -4.11 -2.99
C VAL A 155 -1.37 -3.72 -3.91
N PHE A 156 -2.53 -3.52 -3.34
CA PHE A 156 -3.75 -3.11 -4.03
C PHE A 156 -3.96 -1.60 -3.90
N VAL A 157 -4.37 -0.95 -4.98
CA VAL A 157 -4.97 0.38 -4.94
C VAL A 157 -6.36 0.29 -5.58
N ALA A 158 -7.39 0.42 -4.75
CA ALA A 158 -8.79 0.23 -5.16
C ALA A 158 -9.70 1.27 -4.50
N ASP A 159 -10.97 1.32 -4.90
CA ASP A 159 -11.97 2.12 -4.22
C ASP A 159 -12.20 1.64 -2.78
N GLU A 160 -12.50 2.55 -1.88
CA GLU A 160 -12.88 2.20 -0.51
C GLU A 160 -14.13 1.30 -0.52
N GLY A 161 -14.07 0.21 0.26
CA GLY A 161 -15.16 -0.78 0.32
C GLY A 161 -15.27 -1.71 -0.89
N ALA A 162 -14.39 -1.60 -1.90
CA ALA A 162 -14.38 -2.51 -3.03
C ALA A 162 -14.00 -3.94 -2.61
N GLN A 163 -14.66 -4.92 -3.22
CA GLN A 163 -14.24 -6.33 -3.12
C GLN A 163 -12.95 -6.51 -3.91
N LEU A 164 -11.82 -6.67 -3.19
CA LEU A 164 -10.48 -6.67 -3.81
C LEU A 164 -10.28 -7.80 -4.81
N THR A 165 -10.86 -8.98 -4.56
CA THR A 165 -10.72 -10.17 -5.42
C THR A 165 -12.07 -10.78 -5.69
N THR A 166 -12.38 -11.02 -6.96
CA THR A 166 -13.57 -11.75 -7.42
C THR A 166 -13.14 -12.98 -8.19
N LEU A 167 -13.44 -14.17 -7.65
CA LEU A 167 -13.20 -15.42 -8.36
C LEU A 167 -14.12 -15.50 -9.59
N LEU A 168 -13.63 -16.05 -10.66
CA LEU A 168 -14.42 -16.32 -11.85
C LEU A 168 -14.96 -17.75 -11.76
N GLU A 169 -16.22 -17.90 -12.13
CA GLU A 169 -16.80 -19.24 -12.28
C GLU A 169 -16.14 -19.96 -13.46
N PRO A 170 -15.96 -21.30 -13.35
CA PRO A 170 -15.36 -22.13 -14.39
C PRO A 170 -16.21 -22.15 -15.68
#